data_81ba2ab5adf54a36324049f0810ceaa5
#
_entry.id   81ba2ab5adf54a36324049f0810ceaa5
#
_cell.length_a   1.000
_cell.length_b   1.000
_cell.length_c   1.000
_cell.angle_alpha   90.00
_cell.angle_beta   90.00
_cell.angle_gamma   90.00
#
_symmetry.space_group_name_H-M   'P 1'
#
loop_
_entity.id
_entity.type
_entity.pdbx_description
1 polymer ?
#
loop_
_entity_poly.entity_id
_entity_poly.type
_entity_poly.pdbx_seq_one_letter_code
_entity_poly.pdbx_strand_id
1 'polypeptide(L)'
;MGRPANFSTKDRILGAAEELFAQHGFAATSLRQVTGLAAVNIAAVNYHFGSKENLVNEVFRRRMDEMTARRLQQLEAAQREHPGELEPVLAAFIEPALALAQDRNGGGAFV
;
A
#
# COMPACT_ATOMS: atom_id res chain seq x y z
N MET A 1 -5.66 20.22 6.60
CA MET A 1 -5.88 19.51 7.79
C MET A 1 -5.06 18.24 7.91
N GLY A 2 -4.38 18.05 8.84
CA GLY A 2 -3.51 16.93 8.99
C GLY A 2 -4.21 15.57 9.07
N ARG A 3 -3.46 14.56 9.39
CA ARG A 3 -4.04 13.23 9.52
C ARG A 3 -4.97 13.17 10.73
N PRO A 4 -5.90 12.21 10.73
CA PRO A 4 -6.85 12.06 11.83
C PRO A 4 -6.14 11.87 13.17
N ALA A 5 -6.74 12.37 14.22
CA ALA A 5 -6.18 12.23 15.57
C ALA A 5 -6.11 10.76 16.01
N ASN A 6 -6.96 9.91 15.45
CA ASN A 6 -7.02 8.49 15.78
C ASN A 6 -6.17 7.61 14.85
N PHE A 7 -5.26 8.21 14.11
CA PHE A 7 -4.34 7.47 13.25
C PHE A 7 -3.45 6.60 14.14
N SER A 8 -3.52 5.29 13.98
CA SER A 8 -2.88 4.38 14.91
C SER A 8 -1.36 4.35 14.72
N THR A 9 -0.66 3.88 15.77
CA THR A 9 0.78 3.68 15.70
C THR A 9 1.13 2.70 14.57
N LYS A 10 0.35 1.64 14.44
CA LYS A 10 0.55 0.65 13.38
C LYS A 10 0.44 1.30 12.00
N ASP A 11 -0.55 2.15 11.79
CA ASP A 11 -0.73 2.86 10.51
C ASP A 11 0.42 3.80 10.22
N ARG A 12 0.93 4.47 11.24
CA ARG A 12 2.08 5.37 11.08
C ARG A 12 3.32 4.60 10.65
N ILE A 13 3.55 3.44 11.26
CA ILE A 13 4.69 2.58 10.88
C ILE A 13 4.54 2.08 9.45
N LEU A 14 3.35 1.60 9.08
CA LEU A 14 3.10 1.11 7.73
C LEU A 14 3.29 2.19 6.67
N GLY A 15 2.79 3.40 6.95
CA GLY A 15 2.95 4.52 6.02
C GLY A 15 4.40 4.92 5.84
N ALA A 16 5.16 4.99 6.94
CA ALA A 16 6.58 5.31 6.89
C ALA A 16 7.37 4.24 6.14
N ALA A 17 7.07 2.97 6.42
CA ALA A 17 7.74 1.85 5.75
C ALA A 17 7.48 1.87 4.26
N GLU A 18 6.24 2.07 3.86
CA GLU A 18 5.86 2.11 2.45
C GLU A 18 6.62 3.21 1.71
N GLU A 19 6.69 4.39 2.30
CA GLU A 19 7.40 5.52 1.71
C GLU A 19 8.88 5.23 1.54
N LEU A 20 9.52 4.69 2.57
CA LEU A 20 10.95 4.40 2.52
C LEU A 20 11.26 3.24 1.58
N PHE A 21 10.42 2.21 1.55
CA PHE A 21 10.61 1.11 0.61
C PHE A 21 10.51 1.58 -0.84
N ALA A 22 9.61 2.52 -1.10
CA ALA A 22 9.47 3.09 -2.45
C ALA A 22 10.70 3.91 -2.85
N GLN A 23 11.30 4.62 -1.90
CA GLN A 23 12.47 5.46 -2.18
C GLN A 23 13.76 4.68 -2.28
N HIS A 24 13.96 3.70 -1.41
CA HIS A 24 15.24 3.02 -1.25
C HIS A 24 15.21 1.53 -1.55
N GLY A 25 14.04 0.93 -1.71
CA GLY A 25 13.88 -0.51 -1.85
C GLY A 25 13.87 -1.20 -0.48
N PHE A 26 13.45 -2.46 -0.50
CA PHE A 26 13.29 -3.23 0.74
C PHE A 26 14.63 -3.48 1.44
N ALA A 27 15.64 -3.88 0.67
CA ALA A 27 16.93 -4.27 1.23
C ALA A 27 17.68 -3.09 1.84
N ALA A 28 17.56 -1.91 1.24
CA ALA A 28 18.30 -0.73 1.68
C ALA A 28 17.60 0.05 2.80
N THR A 29 16.40 -0.34 3.19
CA THR A 29 15.65 0.34 4.24
C THR A 29 15.84 -0.40 5.57
N SER A 30 16.23 0.34 6.61
CA SER A 30 16.37 -0.21 7.95
C SER A 30 15.13 0.08 8.81
N LEU A 31 14.92 -0.74 9.84
CA LEU A 31 13.86 -0.48 10.81
C LEU A 31 14.08 0.85 11.53
N ARG A 32 15.33 1.24 11.71
CA ARG A 32 15.65 2.50 12.35
C ARG A 32 15.18 3.70 11.52
N GLN A 33 15.31 3.61 10.19
CA GLN A 33 14.76 4.64 9.32
C GLN A 33 13.25 4.71 9.40
N VAL A 34 12.59 3.55 9.46
CA VAL A 34 11.14 3.49 9.59
C VAL A 34 10.68 4.13 10.90
N THR A 35 11.33 3.79 12.01
CA THR A 35 10.95 4.36 13.32
C THR A 35 11.19 5.86 13.36
N GLY A 36 12.27 6.33 12.75
CA GLY A 36 12.56 7.76 12.65
C GLY A 36 11.48 8.52 11.92
N LEU A 37 11.09 8.03 10.76
CA LEU A 37 10.06 8.69 9.96
C LEU A 37 8.68 8.60 10.60
N ALA A 38 8.35 7.46 11.22
CA ALA A 38 7.08 7.26 11.89
C ALA A 38 6.99 7.98 13.24
N ALA A 39 8.12 8.45 13.76
CA ALA A 39 8.22 9.08 15.09
C ALA A 39 7.76 8.13 16.20
N VAL A 40 8.25 6.91 16.16
CA VAL A 40 8.00 5.88 17.18
C VAL A 40 9.33 5.25 17.59
N ASN A 41 9.34 4.49 18.69
CA ASN A 41 10.54 3.77 19.06
C ASN A 41 10.54 2.36 18.45
N ILE A 42 11.71 1.70 18.50
CA ILE A 42 11.86 0.38 17.89
C ILE A 42 10.98 -0.67 18.59
N ALA A 43 10.68 -0.48 19.86
CA ALA A 43 9.81 -1.40 20.59
C ALA A 43 8.42 -1.45 20.00
N ALA A 44 7.92 -0.33 19.47
CA ALA A 44 6.62 -0.30 18.82
C ALA A 44 6.60 -1.16 17.55
N VAL A 45 7.68 -1.11 16.77
CA VAL A 45 7.78 -1.95 15.55
C VAL A 45 7.84 -3.43 15.95
N ASN A 46 8.63 -3.76 16.93
CA ASN A 46 8.74 -5.13 17.41
C ASN A 46 7.41 -5.65 17.96
N TYR A 47 6.69 -4.78 18.68
CA TYR A 47 5.40 -5.14 19.24
C TYR A 47 4.36 -5.44 18.14
N HIS A 48 4.28 -4.59 17.13
CA HIS A 48 3.26 -4.72 16.09
C HIS A 48 3.61 -5.74 15.00
N PHE A 49 4.89 -5.88 14.68
CA PHE A 49 5.31 -6.65 13.50
C PHE A 49 6.31 -7.75 13.82
N GLY A 50 7.17 -7.56 14.79
CA GLY A 50 8.15 -8.57 15.21
C GLY A 50 9.41 -8.59 14.38
N SER A 51 9.34 -8.33 13.08
CA SER A 51 10.51 -8.37 12.19
C SER A 51 10.29 -7.46 10.99
N LYS A 52 11.40 -7.13 10.31
CA LYS A 52 11.35 -6.37 9.06
C LYS A 52 10.58 -7.15 8.00
N GLU A 53 10.76 -8.46 7.94
CA GLU A 53 10.05 -9.29 6.96
C GLU A 53 8.54 -9.22 7.15
N ASN A 54 8.09 -9.30 8.40
CA ASN A 54 6.66 -9.17 8.68
C ASN A 54 6.14 -7.79 8.33
N LEU A 55 6.95 -6.76 8.57
CA LEU A 55 6.60 -5.40 8.17
C LEU A 55 6.45 -5.27 6.66
N VAL A 56 7.40 -5.84 5.90
CA VAL A 56 7.32 -5.85 4.43
C VAL A 56 6.07 -6.56 3.97
N ASN A 57 5.75 -7.70 4.56
CA ASN A 57 4.56 -8.47 4.20
C ASN A 57 3.27 -7.67 4.46
N GLU A 58 3.21 -6.96 5.58
CA GLU A 58 2.04 -6.15 5.92
C GLU A 58 1.87 -4.96 4.95
N VAL A 59 2.97 -4.31 4.59
CA VAL A 59 2.94 -3.22 3.61
C VAL A 59 2.45 -3.74 2.26
N PHE A 60 2.98 -4.89 1.83
CA PHE A 60 2.57 -5.49 0.57
C PHE A 60 1.10 -5.86 0.57
N ARG A 61 0.63 -6.49 1.66
CA ARG A 61 -0.78 -6.86 1.79
C ARG A 61 -1.69 -5.64 1.69
N ARG A 62 -1.31 -4.57 2.38
CA ARG A 62 -2.09 -3.33 2.36
C ARG A 62 -2.23 -2.78 0.94
N ARG A 63 -1.15 -2.80 0.16
CA ARG A 63 -1.18 -2.35 -1.23
C ARG A 63 -2.06 -3.25 -2.09
N MET A 64 -1.98 -4.56 -1.87
CA MET A 64 -2.81 -5.51 -2.62
C MET A 64 -4.28 -5.34 -2.30
N ASP A 65 -4.61 -5.11 -1.03
CA ASP A 65 -5.99 -4.87 -0.62
C ASP A 65 -6.57 -3.62 -1.27
N GLU A 66 -5.78 -2.55 -1.31
CA GLU A 66 -6.19 -1.31 -1.97
C GLU A 66 -6.44 -1.53 -3.47
N MET A 67 -5.57 -2.26 -4.13
CA MET A 67 -5.71 -2.57 -5.55
C MET A 67 -6.96 -3.43 -5.79
N THR A 68 -7.20 -4.42 -4.94
CA THR A 68 -8.37 -5.29 -5.05
C THR A 68 -9.65 -4.50 -4.87
N ALA A 69 -9.71 -3.63 -3.87
CA ALA A 69 -10.88 -2.79 -3.64
C ALA A 69 -11.18 -1.90 -4.85
N ARG A 70 -10.14 -1.33 -5.44
CA ARG A 70 -10.27 -0.49 -6.63
C ARG A 70 -10.79 -1.28 -7.83
N ARG A 71 -10.28 -2.51 -8.02
CA ARG A 71 -10.75 -3.39 -9.08
C ARG A 71 -12.23 -3.73 -8.92
N LEU A 72 -12.64 -4.03 -7.70
CA LEU A 72 -14.04 -4.34 -7.44
C LEU A 72 -14.95 -3.16 -7.74
N GLN A 73 -14.55 -1.96 -7.34
CA GLN A 73 -15.33 -0.76 -7.61
C GLN A 73 -15.48 -0.52 -9.10
N GLN A 74 -14.39 -0.68 -9.86
CA GLN A 74 -14.42 -0.47 -11.29
C GLN A 74 -15.23 -1.55 -12.01
N LEU A 75 -15.15 -2.78 -11.55
CA LEU A 75 -15.92 -3.87 -12.10
C LEU A 75 -17.43 -3.64 -11.89
N GLU A 76 -17.82 -3.21 -10.68
CA GLU A 76 -19.21 -2.91 -10.40
C GLU A 76 -19.72 -1.75 -11.27
N ALA A 77 -18.91 -0.72 -11.43
CA ALA A 77 -19.27 0.42 -12.29
C ALA A 77 -19.42 -0.03 -13.73
N ALA A 78 -18.51 -0.87 -14.24
CA ALA A 78 -18.56 -1.36 -15.60
C ALA A 78 -19.83 -2.19 -15.84
N GLN A 79 -20.22 -3.00 -14.88
CA GLN A 79 -21.43 -3.81 -14.99
C GLN A 79 -22.69 -2.97 -14.96
N ARG A 80 -22.71 -1.89 -14.19
CA ARG A 80 -23.85 -0.98 -14.15
C ARG A 80 -24.01 -0.18 -15.43
N GLU A 81 -22.88 0.30 -15.98
CA GLU A 81 -22.91 1.18 -17.14
C GLU A 81 -22.97 0.42 -18.47
N HIS A 82 -22.37 -0.77 -18.50
CA HIS A 82 -22.23 -1.57 -19.72
C HIS A 82 -22.51 -3.03 -19.44
N PRO A 83 -23.77 -3.39 -19.12
CA PRO A 83 -24.10 -4.79 -18.82
C PRO A 83 -23.75 -5.71 -19.99
N GLY A 84 -23.01 -6.76 -19.70
CA GLY A 84 -22.67 -7.77 -20.69
C GLY A 84 -21.53 -7.42 -21.62
N GLU A 85 -20.93 -6.25 -21.50
CA GLU A 85 -19.81 -5.86 -22.35
C GLU A 85 -18.48 -6.27 -21.74
N LEU A 86 -17.58 -6.78 -22.56
CA LEU A 86 -16.29 -7.29 -22.09
C LEU A 86 -15.25 -6.19 -21.85
N GLU A 87 -15.21 -5.20 -22.73
CA GLU A 87 -14.19 -4.15 -22.67
C GLU A 87 -14.13 -3.41 -21.34
N PRO A 88 -15.25 -2.91 -20.79
CA PRO A 88 -15.21 -2.25 -19.49
C PRO A 88 -14.77 -3.18 -18.35
N VAL A 89 -15.09 -4.47 -18.45
CA VAL A 89 -14.66 -5.46 -17.46
C VAL A 89 -13.15 -5.63 -17.51
N LEU A 90 -12.57 -5.73 -18.71
CA LEU A 90 -11.13 -5.82 -18.85
C LEU A 90 -10.43 -4.57 -18.33
N ALA A 91 -10.98 -3.40 -18.61
CA ALA A 91 -10.42 -2.14 -18.11
C ALA A 91 -10.41 -2.14 -16.58
N ALA A 92 -11.44 -2.67 -15.93
CA ALA A 92 -11.52 -2.72 -14.48
C ALA A 92 -10.41 -3.57 -13.87
N PHE A 93 -9.91 -4.57 -14.58
CA PHE A 93 -8.77 -5.37 -14.12
C PHE A 93 -7.43 -4.73 -14.44
N ILE A 94 -7.31 -4.05 -15.56
CA ILE A 94 -6.04 -3.55 -16.06
C ILE A 94 -5.67 -2.20 -15.45
N GLU A 95 -6.60 -1.27 -15.36
CA GLU A 95 -6.32 0.09 -14.93
C GLU A 95 -5.71 0.21 -13.52
N PRO A 96 -6.23 -0.50 -12.51
CA PRO A 96 -5.61 -0.42 -11.17
C PRO A 96 -4.18 -0.94 -11.17
N ALA A 97 -3.89 -1.97 -11.95
CA ALA A 97 -2.54 -2.52 -12.04
C ALA A 97 -1.59 -1.54 -12.71
N LEU A 98 -2.05 -0.86 -13.77
CA LEU A 98 -1.24 0.16 -14.44
C LEU A 98 -0.99 1.35 -13.52
N ALA A 99 -2.01 1.81 -12.81
CA ALA A 99 -1.86 2.92 -11.87
C ALA A 99 -0.85 2.60 -10.77
N LEU A 100 -0.87 1.37 -10.26
CA LEU A 100 0.07 0.92 -9.25
C LEU A 100 1.50 0.89 -9.80
N ALA A 101 1.69 0.39 -11.00
CA ALA A 101 2.99 0.30 -11.63
C ALA A 101 3.58 1.69 -11.91
N GLN A 102 2.74 2.68 -12.18
CA GLN A 102 3.16 4.04 -12.49
C GLN A 102 3.29 4.93 -11.27
N ASP A 103 2.89 4.45 -10.10
CA ASP A 103 2.93 5.22 -8.87
C ASP A 103 4.37 5.38 -8.40
N ARG A 104 4.87 6.62 -8.46
CA ARG A 104 6.25 6.94 -8.07
C ARG A 104 6.47 6.87 -6.56
N ASN A 105 5.39 6.90 -5.79
CA ASN A 105 5.47 6.93 -4.35
C ASN A 105 5.31 5.56 -3.71
N GLY A 106 5.38 4.50 -4.52
CA GLY A 106 5.30 3.18 -3.94
C GLY A 106 4.94 2.07 -4.90
N GLY A 107 4.09 2.35 -5.89
CA GLY A 107 3.57 1.32 -6.77
C GLY A 107 4.65 0.57 -7.53
N GLY A 108 5.63 1.29 -8.05
CA GLY A 108 6.71 0.69 -8.81
C GLY A 108 7.57 -0.27 -8.01
N ALA A 109 7.64 -0.11 -6.69
CA ALA A 109 8.43 -1.00 -5.84
C ALA A 109 7.81 -2.39 -5.69
N PHE A 110 6.55 -2.56 -6.11
CA PHE A 110 5.81 -3.81 -5.96
C PHE A 110 5.57 -4.51 -7.30
N VAL A 111 6.15 -4.00 -8.35
CA VAL A 111 6.06 -4.58 -9.69
C VAL A 111 7.40 -5.15 -10.11
#